data_72f22f384662afda16790f478ff0388a
#
_entry.id   72f22f384662afda16790f478ff0388a
#
_cell.length_a   1.000
_cell.length_b   1.000
_cell.length_c   1.000
_cell.angle_alpha   90.00
_cell.angle_beta   90.00
_cell.angle_gamma   90.00
#
_symmetry.space_group_name_H-M   'P 1'
#
loop_
_entity.id
_entity.type
_entity.pdbx_description
1 polymer ?
#
loop_
_entity_poly.entity_id
_entity_poly.type
_entity_poly.pdbx_seq_one_letter_code
_entity_poly.pdbx_strand_id
1 'polypeptide(L)'
;AGKEAAPTKEEGQRKRALAEAAKKEASKLVADLRNRIKEHKKATPPGSVKVMSVLEHKEAGDWRIHRRGEIRNLGPYVKRGFLAVAMPPDSSPKPEIPKGASGRLQLADWVASSRNPLTSRVYANRVWRHLFGRGIVASPDNFGEMGRRPTHPELLDHLAVSLIENGWSTKKLIRKVVLSNTYRTSSLGTPQALEADPENELFARQNHRRLEVEAIRDAMLLASGRISFSKKGIDSDRSMFEKLDRNKIPEMFEVFDYPNPGMVSGNRNASSVPTQALFMMNSDFVLNEAKAATARILSEQGLDDEQRLSLAYRTCLGREPSASEKALALSFLKNDTGKTDAQGAWEGILHGLFGCIDFRYLN
;
A
#
# COMPACT_ATOMS: atom_id res chain seq x y z
N ALA A 1 -4.49 -58.99 61.54
CA ALA A 1 -3.42 -58.34 60.75
C ALA A 1 -2.89 -59.38 59.75
N GLY A 2 -3.50 -59.45 58.52
CA GLY A 2 -3.04 -60.33 57.44
C GLY A 2 -1.88 -59.63 56.72
N LYS A 3 -0.69 -60.22 56.79
CA LYS A 3 0.45 -59.76 55.89
C LYS A 3 0.14 -60.33 54.51
N GLU A 4 -0.08 -59.41 53.54
CA GLU A 4 -0.06 -59.77 52.12
C GLU A 4 1.36 -60.27 51.78
N ALA A 5 1.45 -61.44 51.22
CA ALA A 5 2.71 -62.03 50.76
C ALA A 5 3.28 -61.23 49.59
N ALA A 6 4.57 -60.95 49.64
CA ALA A 6 5.24 -60.24 48.56
C ALA A 6 5.12 -61.01 47.22
N PRO A 7 4.84 -60.33 46.11
CA PRO A 7 4.61 -61.02 44.81
C PRO A 7 5.88 -61.77 44.40
N THR A 8 5.66 -62.99 43.89
CA THR A 8 6.73 -63.83 43.35
C THR A 8 7.43 -63.14 42.17
N LYS A 9 8.71 -63.42 41.93
CA LYS A 9 9.49 -62.86 40.82
C LYS A 9 8.76 -63.02 39.46
N GLU A 10 8.06 -64.12 39.28
CA GLU A 10 7.28 -64.37 38.04
C GLU A 10 6.05 -63.50 37.93
N GLU A 11 5.32 -63.22 39.00
CA GLU A 11 4.19 -62.30 39.02
C GLU A 11 4.63 -60.84 38.74
N GLY A 12 5.79 -60.49 39.23
CA GLY A 12 6.38 -59.17 38.98
C GLY A 12 6.78 -58.98 37.50
N GLN A 13 7.33 -60.01 36.86
CA GLN A 13 7.66 -60.02 35.43
C GLN A 13 6.40 -59.97 34.54
N ARG A 14 5.37 -60.72 34.91
CA ARG A 14 4.10 -60.78 34.19
C ARG A 14 3.34 -59.43 34.27
N LYS A 15 3.36 -58.76 35.41
CA LYS A 15 2.82 -57.39 35.57
C LYS A 15 3.60 -56.36 34.75
N ARG A 16 4.92 -56.42 34.67
CA ARG A 16 5.73 -55.54 33.82
C ARG A 16 5.46 -55.77 32.34
N ALA A 17 5.39 -57.00 31.87
CA ALA A 17 5.07 -57.32 30.49
C ALA A 17 3.67 -56.82 30.06
N LEU A 18 2.64 -56.99 30.95
CA LEU A 18 1.32 -56.43 30.73
C LEU A 18 1.30 -54.90 30.70
N ALA A 19 2.04 -54.26 31.59
CA ALA A 19 2.16 -52.80 31.59
C ALA A 19 2.87 -52.24 30.32
N GLU A 20 3.92 -52.93 29.83
CA GLU A 20 4.58 -52.59 28.59
C GLU A 20 3.68 -52.79 27.36
N ALA A 21 2.91 -53.89 27.32
CA ALA A 21 1.94 -54.14 26.24
C ALA A 21 0.85 -53.05 26.23
N ALA A 22 0.28 -52.73 27.40
CA ALA A 22 -0.71 -51.66 27.53
C ALA A 22 -0.15 -50.29 27.13
N LYS A 23 1.09 -50.00 27.50
CA LYS A 23 1.78 -48.74 27.09
C LYS A 23 1.99 -48.68 25.59
N LYS A 24 2.34 -49.80 24.97
CA LYS A 24 2.52 -49.89 23.50
C LYS A 24 1.20 -49.70 22.75
N GLU A 25 0.12 -50.29 23.28
CA GLU A 25 -1.22 -50.14 22.72
C GLU A 25 -1.76 -48.71 22.88
N ALA A 26 -1.61 -48.12 24.04
CA ALA A 26 -1.94 -46.71 24.28
C ALA A 26 -1.15 -45.77 23.35
N SER A 27 0.15 -46.02 23.13
CA SER A 27 0.98 -45.23 22.22
C SER A 27 0.49 -45.33 20.75
N LYS A 28 0.05 -46.52 20.31
CA LYS A 28 -0.55 -46.69 18.97
C LYS A 28 -1.86 -45.92 18.85
N LEU A 29 -2.71 -45.99 19.86
CA LEU A 29 -3.99 -45.28 19.88
C LEU A 29 -3.79 -43.76 19.84
N VAL A 30 -2.82 -43.24 20.61
CA VAL A 30 -2.45 -41.82 20.58
C VAL A 30 -1.93 -41.37 19.22
N ALA A 31 -1.12 -42.21 18.56
CA ALA A 31 -0.64 -41.92 17.20
C ALA A 31 -1.78 -41.91 16.17
N ASP A 32 -2.70 -42.87 16.24
CA ASP A 32 -3.88 -42.91 15.38
C ASP A 32 -4.78 -41.70 15.59
N LEU A 33 -5.07 -41.33 16.82
CA LEU A 33 -5.85 -40.13 17.15
C LEU A 33 -5.19 -38.86 16.64
N ARG A 34 -3.88 -38.74 16.76
CA ARG A 34 -3.14 -37.60 16.21
C ARG A 34 -3.26 -37.52 14.69
N ASN A 35 -3.17 -38.65 14.01
CA ASN A 35 -3.34 -38.71 12.56
C ASN A 35 -4.76 -38.33 12.14
N ARG A 36 -5.79 -38.85 12.83
CA ARG A 36 -7.19 -38.47 12.58
C ARG A 36 -7.45 -36.99 12.83
N ILE A 37 -6.88 -36.43 13.88
CA ILE A 37 -6.95 -34.97 14.13
C ILE A 37 -6.29 -34.20 12.98
N LYS A 38 -5.14 -34.66 12.48
CA LYS A 38 -4.42 -34.00 11.36
C LYS A 38 -5.25 -34.08 10.08
N GLU A 39 -5.84 -35.20 9.76
CA GLU A 39 -6.73 -35.36 8.60
C GLU A 39 -8.00 -34.51 8.75
N HIS A 40 -8.61 -34.51 9.94
CA HIS A 40 -9.79 -33.69 10.20
C HIS A 40 -9.49 -32.19 10.08
N LYS A 41 -8.31 -31.74 10.55
CA LYS A 41 -7.85 -30.32 10.34
C LYS A 41 -7.63 -29.99 8.87
N LYS A 42 -7.15 -30.93 8.05
CA LYS A 42 -7.02 -30.73 6.61
C LYS A 42 -8.37 -30.68 5.88
N ALA A 43 -9.33 -31.47 6.33
CA ALA A 43 -10.67 -31.53 5.78
C ALA A 43 -11.59 -30.39 6.28
N THR A 44 -11.16 -29.66 7.31
CA THR A 44 -11.92 -28.50 7.82
C THR A 44 -11.94 -27.42 6.75
N PRO A 45 -13.10 -26.91 6.30
CA PRO A 45 -13.17 -25.81 5.37
C PRO A 45 -12.36 -24.61 5.90
N PRO A 46 -11.69 -23.83 5.04
CA PRO A 46 -11.01 -22.63 5.48
C PRO A 46 -11.99 -21.81 6.31
N GLY A 47 -11.59 -21.43 7.52
CA GLY A 47 -12.44 -20.65 8.42
C GLY A 47 -12.95 -19.42 7.69
N SER A 48 -14.19 -19.03 7.95
CA SER A 48 -14.74 -17.80 7.37
C SER A 48 -13.77 -16.65 7.60
N VAL A 49 -13.54 -15.86 6.57
CA VAL A 49 -12.67 -14.69 6.64
C VAL A 49 -13.18 -13.78 7.76
N LYS A 50 -12.38 -13.62 8.80
CA LYS A 50 -12.69 -12.74 9.93
C LYS A 50 -12.16 -11.36 9.60
N VAL A 51 -13.04 -10.37 9.58
CA VAL A 51 -12.67 -8.96 9.47
C VAL A 51 -12.87 -8.28 10.82
N MET A 52 -11.98 -7.33 11.11
CA MET A 52 -12.13 -6.47 12.27
C MET A 52 -13.39 -5.61 12.07
N SER A 53 -14.32 -5.66 13.03
CA SER A 53 -15.57 -4.93 12.96
C SER A 53 -15.82 -4.18 14.26
N VAL A 54 -16.70 -3.19 14.21
CA VAL A 54 -17.12 -2.39 15.36
C VAL A 54 -18.49 -2.87 15.82
N LEU A 55 -18.59 -3.16 17.10
CA LEU A 55 -19.87 -3.50 17.73
C LEU A 55 -20.40 -2.30 18.53
N GLU A 56 -21.72 -2.19 18.65
CA GLU A 56 -22.35 -1.22 19.54
C GLU A 56 -22.03 -1.56 20.99
N HIS A 57 -21.69 -0.53 21.77
CA HIS A 57 -21.56 -0.68 23.21
C HIS A 57 -22.95 -0.87 23.83
N LYS A 58 -23.08 -1.74 24.85
CA LYS A 58 -24.36 -2.02 25.53
C LYS A 58 -25.00 -0.77 26.11
N GLU A 59 -24.18 0.16 26.58
CA GLU A 59 -24.58 1.45 27.15
C GLU A 59 -24.03 2.59 26.29
N ALA A 60 -24.54 2.68 25.05
CA ALA A 60 -24.17 3.78 24.16
C ALA A 60 -24.81 5.09 24.67
N GLY A 61 -24.02 6.15 24.80
CA GLY A 61 -24.47 7.41 25.36
C GLY A 61 -23.57 8.59 25.04
N ASP A 62 -23.93 9.74 25.58
CA ASP A 62 -23.10 10.94 25.56
C ASP A 62 -21.85 10.73 26.42
N TRP A 63 -20.77 11.45 26.13
CA TRP A 63 -19.50 11.26 26.81
C TRP A 63 -18.95 12.56 27.40
N ARG A 64 -17.96 12.44 28.26
CA ARG A 64 -17.28 13.59 28.87
C ARG A 64 -16.11 14.05 28.00
N ILE A 65 -15.85 15.34 28.02
CA ILE A 65 -14.64 15.91 27.40
C ILE A 65 -13.41 15.35 28.14
N HIS A 66 -12.44 14.82 27.40
CA HIS A 66 -11.13 14.50 27.93
C HIS A 66 -10.29 15.78 27.92
N ARG A 67 -10.10 16.41 29.07
CA ARG A 67 -9.31 17.65 29.17
C ARG A 67 -7.87 17.39 28.75
N ARG A 68 -7.38 18.13 27.75
CA ARG A 68 -6.06 17.96 27.13
C ARG A 68 -5.80 16.55 26.58
N GLY A 69 -6.84 15.81 26.21
CA GLY A 69 -6.71 14.44 25.73
C GLY A 69 -6.46 13.38 26.83
N GLU A 70 -6.37 13.77 28.10
CA GLU A 70 -6.11 12.86 29.21
C GLU A 70 -7.37 12.08 29.59
N ILE A 71 -7.32 10.76 29.42
CA ILE A 71 -8.47 9.85 29.63
C ILE A 71 -9.00 9.91 31.06
N ARG A 72 -8.14 10.17 32.04
CA ARG A 72 -8.50 10.23 33.46
C ARG A 72 -8.97 11.61 33.92
N ASN A 73 -8.71 12.66 33.12
CA ASN A 73 -9.07 14.02 33.43
C ASN A 73 -10.36 14.41 32.68
N LEU A 74 -11.50 13.96 33.23
CA LEU A 74 -12.80 14.13 32.60
C LEU A 74 -13.40 15.51 32.92
N GLY A 75 -13.87 16.18 31.89
CA GLY A 75 -14.64 17.42 31.94
C GLY A 75 -16.16 17.19 31.97
N PRO A 76 -16.94 18.21 31.58
CA PRO A 76 -18.40 18.12 31.50
C PRO A 76 -18.86 17.10 30.43
N TYR A 77 -20.09 16.63 30.57
CA TYR A 77 -20.75 15.83 29.55
C TYR A 77 -21.05 16.67 28.31
N VAL A 78 -20.84 16.06 27.14
CA VAL A 78 -21.15 16.65 25.85
C VAL A 78 -22.11 15.73 25.10
N LYS A 79 -23.16 16.32 24.57
CA LYS A 79 -24.10 15.61 23.69
C LYS A 79 -23.45 15.33 22.36
N ARG A 80 -23.73 14.14 21.82
CA ARG A 80 -23.29 13.77 20.46
C ARG A 80 -23.88 14.74 19.44
N GLY A 81 -23.07 15.17 18.49
CA GLY A 81 -23.46 16.15 17.49
C GLY A 81 -22.50 16.19 16.30
N PHE A 82 -22.85 17.00 15.32
CA PHE A 82 -22.03 17.27 14.14
C PHE A 82 -21.28 18.60 14.28
N LEU A 83 -20.30 18.85 13.41
CA LEU A 83 -19.61 20.13 13.33
C LEU A 83 -20.59 21.21 12.87
N ALA A 84 -20.91 22.15 13.74
CA ALA A 84 -21.87 23.22 13.44
C ALA A 84 -21.48 24.05 12.20
N VAL A 85 -20.16 24.33 12.05
CA VAL A 85 -19.61 25.08 10.90
C VAL A 85 -19.78 24.35 9.56
N ALA A 86 -19.94 23.03 9.58
CA ALA A 86 -20.14 22.21 8.38
C ALA A 86 -21.61 21.83 8.15
N MET A 87 -22.52 22.44 8.90
CA MET A 87 -23.95 22.23 8.71
C MET A 87 -24.53 23.26 7.75
N PRO A 88 -25.50 22.87 6.89
CA PRO A 88 -26.28 23.80 6.14
C PRO A 88 -27.04 24.74 7.09
N PRO A 89 -27.34 26.01 6.70
CA PRO A 89 -27.97 27.00 7.55
C PRO A 89 -29.34 26.57 8.11
N ASP A 90 -30.05 25.72 7.39
CA ASP A 90 -31.41 25.20 7.72
C ASP A 90 -31.35 23.85 8.46
N SER A 91 -30.18 23.40 8.92
CA SER A 91 -30.01 22.10 9.54
C SER A 91 -29.51 22.21 10.99
N SER A 92 -29.93 21.26 11.81
CA SER A 92 -29.48 21.17 13.21
C SER A 92 -28.18 20.35 13.29
N PRO A 93 -27.17 20.81 14.05
CA PRO A 93 -25.98 20.01 14.34
C PRO A 93 -26.29 18.87 15.35
N LYS A 94 -27.49 18.76 15.86
CA LYS A 94 -27.90 17.74 16.82
C LYS A 94 -28.63 16.62 16.07
N PRO A 95 -28.05 15.43 15.93
CA PRO A 95 -28.74 14.30 15.32
C PRO A 95 -29.82 13.72 16.23
N GLU A 96 -30.89 13.22 15.64
CA GLU A 96 -31.85 12.36 16.33
C GLU A 96 -31.29 10.95 16.41
N ILE A 97 -30.83 10.56 17.60
CA ILE A 97 -30.21 9.25 17.82
C ILE A 97 -31.23 8.38 18.57
N PRO A 98 -31.61 7.21 18.03
CA PRO A 98 -32.51 6.28 18.71
C PRO A 98 -31.93 5.85 20.08
N LYS A 99 -32.84 5.61 21.04
CA LYS A 99 -32.44 5.14 22.37
C LYS A 99 -31.64 3.83 22.27
N GLY A 100 -30.48 3.79 22.91
CA GLY A 100 -29.59 2.63 22.89
C GLY A 100 -28.64 2.57 21.69
N ALA A 101 -28.75 3.45 20.70
CA ALA A 101 -27.81 3.53 19.57
C ALA A 101 -26.65 4.47 19.88
N SER A 102 -25.49 4.20 19.27
CA SER A 102 -24.28 5.04 19.44
C SER A 102 -24.32 6.35 18.65
N GLY A 103 -25.14 6.43 17.60
CA GLY A 103 -25.13 7.55 16.66
C GLY A 103 -24.16 7.42 15.51
N ARG A 104 -23.44 6.30 15.39
CA ARG A 104 -22.50 6.07 14.27
C ARG A 104 -23.18 6.07 12.90
N LEU A 105 -24.41 5.54 12.81
CA LEU A 105 -25.18 5.57 11.57
C LEU A 105 -25.49 7.02 11.15
N GLN A 106 -26.00 7.83 12.08
CA GLN A 106 -26.28 9.24 11.84
C GLN A 106 -25.02 10.03 11.45
N LEU A 107 -23.88 9.70 12.07
CA LEU A 107 -22.60 10.29 11.68
C LEU A 107 -22.20 9.88 10.27
N ALA A 108 -22.36 8.60 9.91
CA ALA A 108 -22.07 8.11 8.57
C ALA A 108 -22.95 8.78 7.50
N ASP A 109 -24.24 8.90 7.77
CA ASP A 109 -25.20 9.57 6.88
C ASP A 109 -24.84 11.06 6.69
N TRP A 110 -24.45 11.74 7.77
CA TRP A 110 -24.00 13.13 7.68
C TRP A 110 -22.70 13.28 6.90
N VAL A 111 -21.70 12.42 7.15
CA VAL A 111 -20.42 12.44 6.41
C VAL A 111 -20.64 12.16 4.92
N ALA A 112 -21.53 11.23 4.57
CA ALA A 112 -21.81 10.86 3.19
C ALA A 112 -22.85 11.77 2.52
N SER A 113 -23.45 12.72 3.24
CA SER A 113 -24.46 13.61 2.71
C SER A 113 -23.93 14.51 1.61
N SER A 114 -24.71 14.67 0.54
CA SER A 114 -24.44 15.67 -0.51
C SER A 114 -24.46 17.12 0.01
N ARG A 115 -25.10 17.34 1.15
CA ARG A 115 -25.18 18.64 1.83
C ARG A 115 -23.98 18.90 2.75
N ASN A 116 -23.09 17.92 2.98
CA ASN A 116 -21.87 18.13 3.73
C ASN A 116 -20.83 18.83 2.82
N PRO A 117 -20.43 20.08 3.12
CA PRO A 117 -19.56 20.84 2.23
C PRO A 117 -18.11 20.36 2.24
N LEU A 118 -17.70 19.57 3.22
CA LEU A 118 -16.30 19.17 3.40
C LEU A 118 -15.97 17.86 2.72
N THR A 119 -16.79 16.82 2.86
CA THR A 119 -16.43 15.47 2.43
C THR A 119 -16.11 15.39 0.95
N SER A 120 -16.96 15.96 0.09
CA SER A 120 -16.74 15.94 -1.37
C SER A 120 -15.52 16.75 -1.78
N ARG A 121 -15.28 17.92 -1.16
CA ARG A 121 -14.08 18.75 -1.43
C ARG A 121 -12.79 18.06 -0.99
N VAL A 122 -12.77 17.50 0.21
CA VAL A 122 -11.61 16.76 0.73
C VAL A 122 -11.30 15.56 -0.16
N TYR A 123 -12.32 14.83 -0.57
CA TYR A 123 -12.14 13.66 -1.43
C TYR A 123 -11.65 14.05 -2.84
N ALA A 124 -12.27 15.06 -3.46
CA ALA A 124 -11.84 15.58 -4.76
C ALA A 124 -10.39 16.08 -4.72
N ASN A 125 -10.01 16.80 -3.66
CA ASN A 125 -8.64 17.27 -3.45
C ASN A 125 -7.64 16.10 -3.30
N ARG A 126 -8.02 15.02 -2.62
CA ARG A 126 -7.18 13.82 -2.50
C ARG A 126 -6.96 13.16 -3.85
N VAL A 127 -8.00 12.99 -4.66
CA VAL A 127 -7.89 12.44 -6.02
C VAL A 127 -6.99 13.34 -6.87
N TRP A 128 -7.22 14.66 -6.86
CA TRP A 128 -6.39 15.63 -7.56
C TRP A 128 -4.91 15.51 -7.17
N ARG A 129 -4.64 15.48 -5.86
CA ARG A 129 -3.28 15.33 -5.34
C ARG A 129 -2.59 14.04 -5.81
N HIS A 130 -3.30 12.92 -5.82
CA HIS A 130 -2.73 11.67 -6.32
C HIS A 130 -2.41 11.72 -7.82
N LEU A 131 -3.10 12.55 -8.59
CA LEU A 131 -2.85 12.70 -10.01
C LEU A 131 -1.75 13.72 -10.32
N PHE A 132 -1.71 14.84 -9.59
CA PHE A 132 -0.79 15.94 -9.84
C PHE A 132 0.39 16.02 -8.84
N GLY A 133 0.42 15.21 -7.80
CA GLY A 133 1.43 15.25 -6.73
C GLY A 133 1.17 16.34 -5.67
N ARG A 134 0.44 17.41 -6.00
CA ARG A 134 0.03 18.49 -5.11
C ARG A 134 -1.49 18.66 -5.14
N GLY A 135 -2.11 18.92 -3.99
CA GLY A 135 -3.54 19.22 -3.91
C GLY A 135 -3.84 20.67 -4.27
N ILE A 136 -5.06 20.94 -4.74
CA ILE A 136 -5.62 22.30 -4.86
C ILE A 136 -5.58 22.98 -3.50
N VAL A 137 -5.87 22.24 -2.43
CA VAL A 137 -5.54 22.58 -1.05
C VAL A 137 -4.29 21.80 -0.67
N ALA A 138 -3.18 22.52 -0.46
CA ALA A 138 -1.87 21.91 -0.21
C ALA A 138 -1.76 21.22 1.15
N SER A 139 -2.67 21.52 2.10
CA SER A 139 -2.79 20.87 3.41
C SER A 139 -3.94 19.84 3.43
N PRO A 140 -3.74 18.59 2.91
CA PRO A 140 -4.83 17.64 2.69
C PRO A 140 -5.50 17.16 3.99
N ASP A 141 -4.81 17.27 5.12
CA ASP A 141 -5.33 16.90 6.46
C ASP A 141 -5.92 18.08 7.22
N ASN A 142 -5.83 19.28 6.68
CA ASN A 142 -6.32 20.49 7.34
C ASN A 142 -7.02 21.41 6.33
N PHE A 143 -8.34 21.30 6.30
CA PHE A 143 -9.25 22.17 5.54
C PHE A 143 -9.86 23.27 6.40
N GLY A 144 -9.36 23.43 7.63
CA GLY A 144 -9.78 24.49 8.54
C GLY A 144 -8.97 25.77 8.35
N GLU A 145 -9.21 26.72 9.26
CA GLU A 145 -8.61 28.08 9.21
C GLU A 145 -7.08 28.09 9.23
N MET A 146 -6.48 27.12 9.93
CA MET A 146 -5.03 26.95 10.00
C MET A 146 -4.44 26.19 8.79
N GLY A 147 -5.30 25.74 7.86
CA GLY A 147 -4.88 25.08 6.63
C GLY A 147 -4.53 26.07 5.52
N ARG A 148 -4.03 25.55 4.42
CA ARG A 148 -3.80 26.34 3.21
C ARG A 148 -5.13 26.59 2.49
N ARG A 149 -5.32 27.81 1.98
CA ARG A 149 -6.47 28.10 1.12
C ARG A 149 -6.33 27.38 -0.22
N PRO A 150 -7.42 27.00 -0.88
CA PRO A 150 -7.37 26.44 -2.21
C PRO A 150 -6.81 27.45 -3.21
N THR A 151 -5.89 27.02 -4.08
CA THR A 151 -5.36 27.83 -5.17
C THR A 151 -6.41 28.11 -6.25
N HIS A 152 -7.34 27.18 -6.45
CA HIS A 152 -8.43 27.23 -7.42
C HIS A 152 -9.76 26.83 -6.74
N PRO A 153 -10.39 27.70 -5.98
CA PRO A 153 -11.60 27.37 -5.20
C PRO A 153 -12.77 26.92 -6.08
N GLU A 154 -13.02 27.58 -7.19
CA GLU A 154 -14.08 27.25 -8.13
C GLU A 154 -13.86 25.86 -8.79
N LEU A 155 -12.62 25.53 -9.12
CA LEU A 155 -12.27 24.19 -9.64
C LEU A 155 -12.54 23.10 -8.58
N LEU A 156 -12.14 23.36 -7.34
CA LEU A 156 -12.38 22.42 -6.23
C LEU A 156 -13.87 22.18 -6.04
N ASP A 157 -14.67 23.23 -6.08
CA ASP A 157 -16.13 23.16 -5.96
C ASP A 157 -16.75 22.41 -7.14
N HIS A 158 -16.31 22.71 -8.37
CA HIS A 158 -16.75 21.99 -9.55
C HIS A 158 -16.46 20.48 -9.49
N LEU A 159 -15.26 20.10 -9.03
CA LEU A 159 -14.89 18.69 -8.87
C LEU A 159 -15.70 18.01 -7.76
N ALA A 160 -15.96 18.72 -6.66
CA ALA A 160 -16.77 18.21 -5.55
C ALA A 160 -18.23 17.97 -5.96
N VAL A 161 -18.85 18.93 -6.66
CA VAL A 161 -20.20 18.80 -7.21
C VAL A 161 -20.25 17.66 -8.23
N SER A 162 -19.30 17.62 -9.16
CA SER A 162 -19.23 16.56 -10.17
C SER A 162 -19.10 15.16 -9.55
N LEU A 163 -18.38 15.02 -8.44
CA LEU A 163 -18.30 13.76 -7.70
C LEU A 163 -19.65 13.31 -7.18
N ILE A 164 -20.40 14.21 -6.55
CA ILE A 164 -21.74 13.95 -6.00
C ILE A 164 -22.72 13.57 -7.13
N GLU A 165 -22.81 14.38 -8.18
CA GLU A 165 -23.71 14.16 -9.33
C GLU A 165 -23.43 12.85 -10.06
N ASN A 166 -22.18 12.39 -10.06
CA ASN A 166 -21.79 11.12 -10.62
C ASN A 166 -21.89 9.93 -9.64
N GLY A 167 -22.65 10.07 -8.55
CA GLY A 167 -22.90 9.03 -7.57
C GLY A 167 -21.63 8.62 -6.81
N TRP A 168 -20.78 9.57 -6.44
CA TRP A 168 -19.52 9.36 -5.71
C TRP A 168 -18.53 8.44 -6.43
N SER A 169 -18.61 8.39 -7.77
CA SER A 169 -17.74 7.52 -8.58
C SER A 169 -16.34 8.08 -8.72
N THR A 170 -15.40 7.52 -7.96
CA THR A 170 -13.95 7.81 -8.08
C THR A 170 -13.44 7.61 -9.50
N LYS A 171 -13.87 6.55 -10.19
CA LYS A 171 -13.44 6.27 -11.58
C LYS A 171 -13.88 7.35 -12.56
N LYS A 172 -15.11 7.86 -12.43
CA LYS A 172 -15.59 8.95 -13.27
C LYS A 172 -14.84 10.25 -13.00
N LEU A 173 -14.54 10.55 -11.72
CA LEU A 173 -13.75 11.72 -11.34
C LEU A 173 -12.32 11.63 -11.89
N ILE A 174 -11.64 10.51 -11.72
CA ILE A 174 -10.30 10.28 -12.29
C ILE A 174 -10.33 10.46 -13.80
N ARG A 175 -11.28 9.80 -14.49
CA ARG A 175 -11.42 9.92 -15.95
C ARG A 175 -11.59 11.38 -16.39
N LYS A 176 -12.41 12.16 -15.68
CA LYS A 176 -12.63 13.58 -16.00
C LYS A 176 -11.33 14.37 -15.89
N VAL A 177 -10.54 14.13 -14.84
CA VAL A 177 -9.28 14.84 -14.59
C VAL A 177 -8.20 14.44 -15.60
N VAL A 178 -7.98 13.14 -15.83
CA VAL A 178 -6.90 12.68 -16.73
C VAL A 178 -7.15 13.00 -18.22
N LEU A 179 -8.40 13.25 -18.62
CA LEU A 179 -8.74 13.70 -19.97
C LEU A 179 -8.65 15.24 -20.12
N SER A 180 -8.42 15.98 -19.05
CA SER A 180 -8.28 17.45 -19.12
C SER A 180 -6.98 17.87 -19.80
N ASN A 181 -6.97 19.05 -20.39
CA ASN A 181 -5.76 19.63 -20.98
C ASN A 181 -4.68 19.83 -19.90
N THR A 182 -5.07 20.26 -18.69
CA THR A 182 -4.14 20.47 -17.57
C THR A 182 -3.36 19.20 -17.22
N TYR A 183 -4.01 18.03 -17.18
CA TYR A 183 -3.33 16.77 -16.89
C TYR A 183 -2.39 16.32 -18.03
N ARG A 184 -2.70 16.71 -19.27
CA ARG A 184 -1.94 16.35 -20.46
C ARG A 184 -0.85 17.38 -20.81
N THR A 185 -0.67 18.40 -19.99
CA THR A 185 0.39 19.40 -20.16
C THR A 185 1.75 18.75 -19.93
N SER A 186 2.77 19.19 -20.67
CA SER A 186 4.15 18.75 -20.49
C SER A 186 4.69 19.15 -19.11
N SER A 187 5.62 18.36 -18.58
CA SER A 187 6.39 18.72 -17.39
C SER A 187 7.48 19.78 -17.67
N LEU A 188 7.82 19.98 -18.94
CA LEU A 188 8.75 21.02 -19.36
C LEU A 188 8.05 22.38 -19.31
N GLY A 189 8.43 23.21 -18.34
CA GLY A 189 7.94 24.58 -18.24
C GLY A 189 8.66 25.53 -19.19
N THR A 190 7.99 26.60 -19.62
CA THR A 190 8.70 27.73 -20.26
C THR A 190 9.49 28.48 -19.20
N PRO A 191 10.61 29.16 -19.58
CA PRO A 191 11.38 29.98 -18.63
C PRO A 191 10.51 30.99 -17.86
N GLN A 192 9.54 31.61 -18.52
CA GLN A 192 8.61 32.55 -17.90
C GLN A 192 7.69 31.89 -16.88
N ALA A 193 7.18 30.69 -17.19
CA ALA A 193 6.32 29.92 -16.25
C ALA A 193 7.13 29.44 -15.03
N LEU A 194 8.39 29.08 -15.23
CA LEU A 194 9.27 28.64 -14.13
C LEU A 194 9.64 29.80 -13.22
N GLU A 195 9.82 31.03 -13.76
CA GLU A 195 10.09 32.24 -13.00
C GLU A 195 8.84 32.71 -12.24
N ALA A 196 7.66 32.71 -12.89
CA ALA A 196 6.42 33.22 -12.31
C ALA A 196 5.82 32.26 -11.24
N ASP A 197 5.95 30.95 -11.42
CA ASP A 197 5.41 29.92 -10.51
C ASP A 197 6.41 28.76 -10.38
N PRO A 198 7.52 28.96 -9.62
CA PRO A 198 8.55 27.92 -9.43
C PRO A 198 8.00 26.64 -8.85
N GLU A 199 7.12 26.76 -7.87
CA GLU A 199 6.50 25.63 -7.14
C GLU A 199 5.32 24.98 -7.88
N ASN A 200 4.97 25.50 -9.06
CA ASN A 200 3.83 25.05 -9.87
C ASN A 200 2.51 24.98 -9.09
N GLU A 201 2.25 25.99 -8.28
CA GLU A 201 1.01 26.09 -7.47
C GLU A 201 -0.23 26.25 -8.36
N LEU A 202 -0.06 26.87 -9.54
CA LEU A 202 -1.12 27.15 -10.49
C LEU A 202 -1.30 26.06 -11.57
N PHE A 203 -0.56 24.94 -11.47
CA PHE A 203 -0.63 23.81 -12.39
C PHE A 203 -0.42 24.18 -13.87
N ALA A 204 0.48 25.12 -14.13
CA ALA A 204 0.84 25.55 -15.49
C ALA A 204 1.60 24.48 -16.29
N ARG A 205 2.17 23.49 -15.61
CA ARG A 205 2.88 22.33 -16.16
C ARG A 205 2.56 21.08 -15.34
N GLN A 206 2.89 19.89 -15.83
CA GLN A 206 2.83 18.68 -15.03
C GLN A 206 3.99 18.67 -14.00
N ASN A 207 3.74 18.15 -12.82
CA ASN A 207 4.75 18.03 -11.79
C ASN A 207 5.59 16.77 -12.00
N HIS A 208 6.91 16.91 -11.91
CA HIS A 208 7.78 15.75 -11.71
C HIS A 208 7.49 15.15 -10.34
N ARG A 209 7.19 13.88 -10.28
CA ARG A 209 6.97 13.23 -8.99
C ARG A 209 7.60 11.86 -8.94
N ARG A 210 8.19 11.56 -7.80
CA ARG A 210 8.69 10.24 -7.49
C ARG A 210 7.51 9.27 -7.33
N LEU A 211 7.66 8.06 -7.86
CA LEU A 211 6.76 6.95 -7.59
C LEU A 211 6.78 6.59 -6.10
N GLU A 212 5.65 6.18 -5.59
CA GLU A 212 5.55 5.58 -4.25
C GLU A 212 6.24 4.20 -4.25
N VAL A 213 6.75 3.78 -3.11
CA VAL A 213 7.53 2.53 -2.98
C VAL A 213 6.81 1.31 -3.52
N GLU A 214 5.49 1.25 -3.32
CA GLU A 214 4.65 0.15 -3.83
C GLU A 214 4.69 0.09 -5.36
N ALA A 215 4.65 1.25 -6.01
CA ALA A 215 4.72 1.34 -7.47
C ALA A 215 6.13 1.01 -8.00
N ILE A 216 7.19 1.45 -7.30
CA ILE A 216 8.58 1.12 -7.65
C ILE A 216 8.79 -0.39 -7.58
N ARG A 217 8.36 -1.04 -6.48
CA ARG A 217 8.48 -2.49 -6.32
C ARG A 217 7.66 -3.25 -7.37
N ASP A 218 6.42 -2.86 -7.58
CA ASP A 218 5.54 -3.50 -8.58
C ASP A 218 6.09 -3.33 -10.00
N ALA A 219 6.72 -2.19 -10.33
CA ALA A 219 7.36 -1.96 -11.62
C ALA A 219 8.56 -2.91 -11.85
N MET A 220 9.39 -3.16 -10.82
CA MET A 220 10.47 -4.15 -10.92
C MET A 220 9.93 -5.55 -11.13
N LEU A 221 8.90 -5.96 -10.35
CA LEU A 221 8.24 -7.26 -10.50
C LEU A 221 7.57 -7.43 -11.85
N LEU A 222 7.05 -6.33 -12.43
CA LEU A 222 6.46 -6.34 -13.77
C LEU A 222 7.54 -6.51 -14.84
N ALA A 223 8.63 -5.76 -14.75
CA ALA A 223 9.76 -5.86 -15.68
C ALA A 223 10.41 -7.25 -15.65
N SER A 224 10.56 -7.84 -14.48
CA SER A 224 11.10 -9.20 -14.29
C SER A 224 10.11 -10.32 -14.67
N GLY A 225 8.82 -9.99 -14.87
CA GLY A 225 7.76 -10.96 -15.15
C GLY A 225 7.29 -11.77 -13.94
N ARG A 226 7.68 -11.36 -12.74
CA ARG A 226 7.33 -12.06 -11.47
C ARG A 226 5.99 -11.63 -10.88
N ILE A 227 5.39 -10.53 -11.35
CA ILE A 227 4.07 -10.10 -10.88
C ILE A 227 2.96 -10.90 -11.53
N SER A 228 2.05 -11.44 -10.74
CA SER A 228 0.87 -12.14 -11.25
C SER A 228 -0.40 -11.36 -10.94
N PHE A 229 -1.12 -10.94 -11.98
CA PHE A 229 -2.42 -10.28 -11.86
C PHE A 229 -3.59 -11.26 -11.68
N SER A 230 -3.37 -12.57 -11.86
CA SER A 230 -4.39 -13.60 -11.63
C SER A 230 -4.59 -13.89 -10.13
N LYS A 231 -3.56 -13.72 -9.32
CA LYS A 231 -3.64 -13.84 -7.86
C LYS A 231 -4.36 -12.63 -7.27
N LYS A 232 -5.22 -12.86 -6.27
CA LYS A 232 -6.03 -11.82 -5.65
C LYS A 232 -5.83 -11.79 -4.13
N GLY A 233 -6.04 -10.62 -3.55
CA GLY A 233 -5.94 -10.41 -2.10
C GLY A 233 -4.53 -10.69 -1.58
N ILE A 234 -4.45 -11.36 -0.43
CA ILE A 234 -3.19 -11.64 0.27
C ILE A 234 -2.24 -12.60 -0.47
N ASP A 235 -2.75 -13.31 -1.46
CA ASP A 235 -1.92 -14.20 -2.30
C ASP A 235 -1.33 -13.45 -3.52
N SER A 236 -1.66 -12.18 -3.68
CA SER A 236 -1.14 -11.34 -4.76
C SER A 236 0.31 -10.95 -4.50
N ASP A 237 1.13 -10.94 -5.56
CA ASP A 237 2.52 -10.47 -5.50
C ASP A 237 2.60 -8.92 -5.46
N ARG A 238 1.47 -8.22 -5.63
CA ARG A 238 1.41 -6.75 -5.66
C ARG A 238 1.65 -6.15 -4.29
N SER A 239 2.43 -5.10 -4.25
CA SER A 239 2.85 -4.40 -3.03
C SER A 239 1.70 -3.86 -2.18
N MET A 240 0.55 -3.55 -2.80
CA MET A 240 -0.64 -3.11 -2.06
C MET A 240 -1.25 -4.19 -1.15
N PHE A 241 -0.88 -5.46 -1.34
CA PHE A 241 -1.31 -6.60 -0.51
C PHE A 241 -0.18 -7.14 0.36
N GLU A 242 0.99 -6.47 0.35
CA GLU A 242 2.12 -6.85 1.21
C GLU A 242 1.70 -6.81 2.68
N LYS A 243 2.07 -7.87 3.41
CA LYS A 243 1.77 -7.94 4.84
C LYS A 243 2.67 -6.98 5.60
N LEU A 244 2.11 -5.88 6.06
CA LEU A 244 2.81 -4.89 6.87
C LEU A 244 2.52 -5.09 8.34
N ASP A 245 3.56 -5.24 9.14
CA ASP A 245 3.49 -5.14 10.60
C ASP A 245 3.77 -3.68 11.00
N ARG A 246 2.94 -3.13 11.90
CA ARG A 246 3.13 -1.75 12.40
C ARG A 246 4.50 -1.52 13.04
N ASN A 247 5.08 -2.57 13.60
CA ASN A 247 6.36 -2.50 14.32
C ASN A 247 7.55 -2.96 13.47
N LYS A 248 7.29 -3.49 12.27
CA LYS A 248 8.32 -4.01 11.36
C LYS A 248 7.94 -3.76 9.91
N ILE A 249 8.36 -2.63 9.40
CA ILE A 249 8.19 -2.26 7.99
C ILE A 249 9.33 -2.92 7.20
N PRO A 250 9.07 -3.49 6.00
CA PRO A 250 10.13 -3.99 5.12
C PRO A 250 11.12 -2.88 4.77
N GLU A 251 12.41 -3.21 4.69
CA GLU A 251 13.50 -2.25 4.48
C GLU A 251 13.26 -1.33 3.27
N MET A 252 12.85 -1.90 2.13
CA MET A 252 12.54 -1.11 0.93
C MET A 252 11.46 -0.05 1.20
N PHE A 253 10.43 -0.39 1.97
CA PHE A 253 9.34 0.52 2.31
C PHE A 253 9.83 1.64 3.23
N GLU A 254 10.69 1.33 4.20
CA GLU A 254 11.29 2.30 5.09
C GLU A 254 12.20 3.28 4.34
N VAL A 255 13.10 2.77 3.51
CA VAL A 255 14.06 3.56 2.71
C VAL A 255 13.35 4.51 1.73
N PHE A 256 12.19 4.11 1.19
CA PHE A 256 11.43 4.90 0.22
C PHE A 256 10.23 5.65 0.82
N ASP A 257 10.34 6.09 2.07
CA ASP A 257 9.36 6.97 2.76
C ASP A 257 7.95 6.40 2.89
N TYR A 258 7.81 5.09 3.10
CA TYR A 258 6.51 4.54 3.44
C TYR A 258 6.00 5.18 4.74
N PRO A 259 4.74 5.65 4.80
CA PRO A 259 4.24 6.34 5.99
C PRO A 259 4.20 5.41 7.19
N ASN A 260 4.47 5.95 8.38
CA ASN A 260 4.37 5.20 9.62
C ASN A 260 2.93 4.70 9.84
N PRO A 261 2.68 3.38 9.91
CA PRO A 261 1.33 2.84 10.05
C PRO A 261 0.66 3.17 11.39
N GLY A 262 1.42 3.67 12.37
CA GLY A 262 0.93 4.11 13.67
C GLY A 262 0.41 5.56 13.68
N MET A 263 0.63 6.33 12.62
CA MET A 263 0.28 7.74 12.54
C MET A 263 -0.65 8.02 11.36
N VAL A 264 -1.55 8.97 11.54
CA VAL A 264 -2.37 9.48 10.43
C VAL A 264 -1.49 10.40 9.58
N SER A 265 -1.43 10.14 8.28
CA SER A 265 -0.70 10.96 7.33
C SER A 265 -1.54 11.17 6.08
N GLY A 266 -1.88 12.41 5.78
CA GLY A 266 -2.57 12.80 4.55
C GLY A 266 -1.61 13.11 3.41
N ASN A 267 -0.32 13.22 3.73
CA ASN A 267 0.73 13.46 2.74
C ASN A 267 1.89 12.49 2.98
N ARG A 268 2.30 11.78 1.93
CA ARG A 268 3.53 10.99 1.98
C ARG A 268 4.72 11.90 1.68
N ASN A 269 5.78 11.73 2.43
CA ASN A 269 7.05 12.36 2.09
C ASN A 269 7.60 11.74 0.80
N ALA A 270 8.31 12.54 0.04
CA ALA A 270 9.04 12.09 -1.14
C ALA A 270 10.47 12.67 -1.04
N SER A 271 11.26 12.09 -0.15
CA SER A 271 12.66 12.49 0.00
C SER A 271 13.52 11.92 -1.13
N SER A 272 14.63 12.57 -1.43
CA SER A 272 15.68 12.04 -2.28
C SER A 272 16.97 12.01 -1.46
N VAL A 273 17.28 10.83 -0.93
CA VAL A 273 18.39 10.63 0.00
C VAL A 273 19.36 9.57 -0.51
N PRO A 274 20.66 9.66 -0.19
CA PRO A 274 21.67 8.71 -0.66
C PRO A 274 21.36 7.25 -0.32
N THR A 275 20.69 6.97 0.78
CA THR A 275 20.30 5.62 1.20
C THR A 275 19.41 4.93 0.18
N GLN A 276 18.57 5.68 -0.55
CA GLN A 276 17.75 5.14 -1.64
C GLN A 276 18.61 4.67 -2.82
N ALA A 277 19.62 5.43 -3.19
CA ALA A 277 20.56 5.04 -4.23
C ALA A 277 21.38 3.81 -3.80
N LEU A 278 21.86 3.78 -2.57
CA LEU A 278 22.58 2.64 -2.01
C LEU A 278 21.71 1.37 -1.97
N PHE A 279 20.43 1.51 -1.61
CA PHE A 279 19.49 0.40 -1.66
C PHE A 279 19.33 -0.15 -3.09
N MET A 280 19.13 0.75 -4.08
CA MET A 280 19.00 0.34 -5.48
C MET A 280 20.25 -0.34 -6.03
N MET A 281 21.43 0.02 -5.51
CA MET A 281 22.71 -0.55 -5.96
C MET A 281 23.05 -1.89 -5.29
N ASN A 282 22.59 -2.12 -4.04
CA ASN A 282 23.13 -3.22 -3.24
C ASN A 282 22.06 -4.20 -2.73
N SER A 283 20.78 -3.89 -2.87
CA SER A 283 19.73 -4.78 -2.35
C SER A 283 19.62 -6.06 -3.16
N ASP A 284 19.64 -7.20 -2.47
CA ASP A 284 19.41 -8.51 -3.08
C ASP A 284 18.09 -8.58 -3.85
N PHE A 285 17.06 -7.88 -3.39
CA PHE A 285 15.80 -7.78 -4.10
C PHE A 285 15.99 -7.17 -5.49
N VAL A 286 16.64 -5.99 -5.57
CA VAL A 286 16.85 -5.27 -6.84
C VAL A 286 17.74 -6.10 -7.79
N LEU A 287 18.81 -6.67 -7.28
CA LEU A 287 19.73 -7.52 -8.05
C LEU A 287 19.02 -8.77 -8.61
N ASN A 288 18.19 -9.42 -7.80
CA ASN A 288 17.42 -10.59 -8.22
C ASN A 288 16.36 -10.24 -9.26
N GLU A 289 15.70 -9.06 -9.15
CA GLU A 289 14.75 -8.62 -10.16
C GLU A 289 15.46 -8.22 -11.47
N ALA A 290 16.63 -7.59 -11.40
CA ALA A 290 17.44 -7.29 -12.58
C ALA A 290 17.86 -8.58 -13.31
N LYS A 291 18.31 -9.58 -12.57
CA LYS A 291 18.65 -10.91 -13.11
C LYS A 291 17.46 -11.59 -13.78
N ALA A 292 16.30 -11.57 -13.15
CA ALA A 292 15.09 -12.17 -13.71
C ALA A 292 14.59 -11.41 -14.96
N ALA A 293 14.65 -10.06 -14.94
CA ALA A 293 14.34 -9.23 -16.10
C ALA A 293 15.28 -9.51 -17.27
N THR A 294 16.58 -9.67 -16.99
CA THR A 294 17.59 -10.07 -18.00
C THR A 294 17.25 -11.41 -18.62
N ALA A 295 16.98 -12.42 -17.81
CA ALA A 295 16.61 -13.75 -18.32
C ALA A 295 15.39 -13.68 -19.24
N ARG A 296 14.39 -12.86 -18.88
CA ARG A 296 13.19 -12.61 -19.68
C ARG A 296 13.53 -11.95 -21.01
N ILE A 297 14.34 -10.87 -21.03
CA ILE A 297 14.72 -10.16 -22.25
C ILE A 297 15.53 -11.06 -23.17
N LEU A 298 16.47 -11.84 -22.63
CA LEU A 298 17.32 -12.74 -23.41
C LEU A 298 16.56 -13.96 -23.93
N SER A 299 15.43 -14.35 -23.32
CA SER A 299 14.60 -15.44 -23.82
C SER A 299 13.84 -15.12 -25.12
N GLU A 300 13.71 -13.83 -25.47
CA GLU A 300 13.07 -13.40 -26.70
C GLU A 300 13.96 -13.77 -27.91
N GLN A 301 13.45 -14.67 -28.76
CA GLN A 301 14.17 -15.19 -29.90
C GLN A 301 14.14 -14.21 -31.10
N GLY A 302 15.19 -14.25 -31.90
CA GLY A 302 15.26 -13.47 -33.15
C GLY A 302 15.55 -11.98 -32.98
N LEU A 303 15.83 -11.52 -31.76
CA LEU A 303 16.21 -10.14 -31.50
C LEU A 303 17.75 -10.01 -31.44
N ASP A 304 18.28 -8.98 -32.10
CA ASP A 304 19.65 -8.53 -31.89
C ASP A 304 19.78 -7.67 -30.62
N ASP A 305 21.00 -7.31 -30.26
CA ASP A 305 21.28 -6.53 -29.03
C ASP A 305 20.63 -5.15 -29.04
N GLU A 306 20.48 -4.53 -30.23
CA GLU A 306 19.83 -3.24 -30.38
C GLU A 306 18.33 -3.33 -30.11
N GLN A 307 17.69 -4.34 -30.61
CA GLN A 307 16.27 -4.64 -30.43
C GLN A 307 15.98 -5.05 -28.98
N ARG A 308 16.86 -5.86 -28.36
CA ARG A 308 16.77 -6.20 -26.95
C ARG A 308 16.92 -4.98 -26.06
N LEU A 309 17.81 -4.06 -26.39
CA LEU A 309 17.98 -2.82 -25.66
C LEU A 309 16.72 -1.95 -25.74
N SER A 310 16.13 -1.82 -26.92
CA SER A 310 14.84 -1.13 -27.09
C SER A 310 13.73 -1.78 -26.27
N LEU A 311 13.69 -3.12 -26.24
CA LEU A 311 12.73 -3.86 -25.41
C LEU A 311 12.95 -3.61 -23.91
N ALA A 312 14.19 -3.62 -23.44
CA ALA A 312 14.55 -3.33 -22.04
C ALA A 312 14.11 -1.91 -21.62
N TYR A 313 14.40 -0.90 -22.43
CA TYR A 313 13.97 0.48 -22.17
C TYR A 313 12.45 0.64 -22.17
N ARG A 314 11.76 0.07 -23.13
CA ARG A 314 10.29 0.09 -23.14
C ARG A 314 9.68 -0.63 -21.94
N THR A 315 10.28 -1.75 -21.55
CA THR A 315 9.80 -2.54 -20.41
C THR A 315 10.01 -1.81 -19.08
N CYS A 316 11.19 -1.20 -18.88
CA CYS A 316 11.55 -0.55 -17.63
C CYS A 316 11.10 0.91 -17.55
N LEU A 317 11.23 1.66 -18.66
CA LEU A 317 11.07 3.12 -18.67
C LEU A 317 9.90 3.60 -19.52
N GLY A 318 9.23 2.71 -20.26
CA GLY A 318 8.10 3.06 -21.12
C GLY A 318 8.47 3.92 -22.35
N ARG A 319 9.76 4.04 -22.67
CA ARG A 319 10.26 4.81 -23.81
C ARG A 319 11.38 4.08 -24.55
N GLU A 320 11.70 4.55 -25.75
CA GLU A 320 12.90 4.12 -26.46
C GLU A 320 14.18 4.74 -25.86
N PRO A 321 15.34 4.09 -25.99
CA PRO A 321 16.62 4.70 -25.63
C PRO A 321 16.94 5.87 -26.58
N SER A 322 17.48 6.94 -26.05
CA SER A 322 18.10 8.00 -26.87
C SER A 322 19.32 7.48 -27.63
N ALA A 323 19.75 8.20 -28.65
CA ALA A 323 20.94 7.81 -29.44
C ALA A 323 22.20 7.67 -28.55
N SER A 324 22.37 8.51 -27.56
CA SER A 324 23.49 8.48 -26.60
C SER A 324 23.39 7.28 -25.65
N GLU A 325 22.21 7.01 -25.09
CA GLU A 325 21.97 5.86 -24.21
C GLU A 325 22.22 4.55 -24.96
N LYS A 326 21.74 4.47 -26.20
CA LYS A 326 21.91 3.31 -27.08
C LYS A 326 23.39 3.07 -27.37
N ALA A 327 24.13 4.09 -27.77
CA ALA A 327 25.57 4.01 -28.02
C ALA A 327 26.37 3.56 -26.79
N LEU A 328 26.03 4.14 -25.61
CA LEU A 328 26.67 3.78 -24.34
C LEU A 328 26.43 2.31 -23.97
N ALA A 329 25.18 1.85 -24.02
CA ALA A 329 24.81 0.50 -23.65
C ALA A 329 25.44 -0.55 -24.61
N LEU A 330 25.41 -0.30 -25.93
CA LEU A 330 26.04 -1.19 -26.90
C LEU A 330 27.56 -1.21 -26.77
N SER A 331 28.19 -0.08 -26.44
CA SER A 331 29.62 -0.02 -26.13
C SER A 331 29.97 -0.85 -24.88
N PHE A 332 29.14 -0.75 -23.84
CA PHE A 332 29.28 -1.53 -22.62
C PHE A 332 29.24 -3.06 -22.93
N LEU A 333 28.21 -3.50 -23.66
CA LEU A 333 28.07 -4.91 -24.07
C LEU A 333 29.28 -5.41 -24.85
N LYS A 334 29.84 -4.61 -25.75
CA LYS A 334 31.03 -4.98 -26.54
C LYS A 334 32.32 -5.06 -25.72
N ASN A 335 32.50 -4.16 -24.76
CA ASN A 335 33.71 -4.05 -23.97
C ASN A 335 33.78 -5.06 -22.81
N ASP A 336 32.64 -5.58 -22.36
CA ASP A 336 32.59 -6.50 -21.21
C ASP A 336 32.75 -7.97 -21.60
N THR A 337 32.72 -8.29 -22.90
CA THR A 337 32.87 -9.68 -23.42
C THR A 337 34.18 -10.39 -23.06
N GLY A 338 35.08 -9.74 -22.31
CA GLY A 338 36.34 -10.33 -21.83
C GLY A 338 36.43 -10.50 -20.31
N LYS A 339 35.49 -9.92 -19.52
CA LYS A 339 35.54 -9.92 -18.04
C LYS A 339 34.31 -10.56 -17.39
N THR A 340 33.14 -10.45 -18.03
CA THR A 340 31.89 -10.99 -17.58
C THR A 340 31.26 -11.77 -18.72
N ASP A 341 30.47 -12.80 -18.48
CA ASP A 341 29.68 -13.43 -19.53
C ASP A 341 28.65 -12.45 -20.11
N ALA A 342 28.18 -12.72 -21.32
CA ALA A 342 27.17 -11.84 -21.97
C ALA A 342 25.91 -11.61 -21.11
N GLN A 343 25.54 -12.60 -20.31
CA GLN A 343 24.42 -12.49 -19.38
C GLN A 343 24.68 -11.47 -18.27
N GLY A 344 25.91 -11.52 -17.66
CA GLY A 344 26.27 -10.56 -16.60
C GLY A 344 26.31 -9.11 -17.09
N ALA A 345 26.76 -8.88 -18.34
CA ALA A 345 26.70 -7.55 -18.94
C ALA A 345 25.26 -7.04 -19.08
N TRP A 346 24.33 -7.89 -19.52
CA TRP A 346 22.90 -7.55 -19.58
C TRP A 346 22.29 -7.34 -18.18
N GLU A 347 22.68 -8.14 -17.18
CA GLU A 347 22.28 -7.93 -15.77
C GLU A 347 22.70 -6.54 -15.30
N GLY A 348 23.92 -6.09 -15.64
CA GLY A 348 24.39 -4.73 -15.35
C GLY A 348 23.56 -3.63 -16.01
N ILE A 349 23.12 -3.82 -17.27
CA ILE A 349 22.24 -2.87 -17.96
C ILE A 349 20.88 -2.78 -17.27
N LEU A 350 20.21 -3.93 -17.03
CA LEU A 350 18.89 -3.94 -16.37
C LEU A 350 18.96 -3.37 -14.95
N HIS A 351 20.01 -3.68 -14.20
CA HIS A 351 20.27 -3.10 -12.89
C HIS A 351 20.45 -1.57 -12.96
N GLY A 352 21.22 -1.09 -13.96
CA GLY A 352 21.37 0.35 -14.21
C GLY A 352 20.04 1.04 -14.56
N LEU A 353 19.18 0.40 -15.36
CA LEU A 353 17.86 0.91 -15.67
C LEU A 353 16.97 1.03 -14.43
N PHE A 354 16.97 0.03 -13.53
CA PHE A 354 16.26 0.14 -12.26
C PHE A 354 16.81 1.24 -11.35
N GLY A 355 18.14 1.45 -11.38
CA GLY A 355 18.82 2.49 -10.60
C GLY A 355 18.63 3.91 -11.11
N CYS A 356 18.21 4.11 -12.38
CA CYS A 356 18.12 5.45 -12.97
C CYS A 356 16.93 6.26 -12.41
N ILE A 357 16.99 7.58 -12.64
CA ILE A 357 15.95 8.50 -12.19
C ILE A 357 14.63 8.23 -12.91
N ASP A 358 14.68 8.02 -14.22
CA ASP A 358 13.49 7.78 -15.06
C ASP A 358 12.66 6.59 -14.62
N PHE A 359 13.27 5.58 -13.98
CA PHE A 359 12.54 4.44 -13.42
C PHE A 359 11.71 4.81 -12.20
N ARG A 360 12.14 5.80 -11.45
CA ARG A 360 11.53 6.18 -10.16
C ARG A 360 10.67 7.43 -10.21
N TYR A 361 10.73 8.19 -11.30
CA TYR A 361 10.00 9.44 -11.46
C TYR A 361 9.07 9.40 -12.66
N LEU A 362 7.92 10.03 -12.50
CA LEU A 362 7.01 10.36 -13.60
C LEU A 362 7.35 11.76 -14.11
N ASN A 363 7.60 11.83 -15.40
CA ASN A 363 7.94 13.05 -16.12
C ASN A 363 6.77 13.53 -16.97
#